data_7384acb0519be688e843a0999d027c8e
#
_entry.id   7384acb0519be688e843a0999d027c8e
#
_cell.length_a   1.000
_cell.length_b   1.000
_cell.length_c   1.000
_cell.angle_alpha   90.00
_cell.angle_beta   90.00
_cell.angle_gamma   90.00
#
_symmetry.space_group_name_H-M   'P 1'
#
loop_
_entity.id
_entity.type
_entity.pdbx_description
1 polymer ?
#
loop_
_entity_poly.entity_id
_entity_poly.type
_entity_poly.pdbx_seq_one_letter_code
_entity_poly.pdbx_strand_id
1 'polypeptide(L)'
;MSDRTKPRKPKPSSSSPPPSPTIALTVKMARRCLLKPTLATAFLSLLFLYALFHTLLTPFPSPSSASAFAAIDLSPSPPPAPKIYLYDLPSKFTYGVVRSYLRARDSPVPANDADIRYPGHQHSAEWWLLSDLARPPTARSPNSALQLTLDPEEADLFYVPFFSSLSLVVNPIRPGGSDIAGGGGSTAYSDEGTQEELVEWLEGQEHWRRNRGRDHVIVCQDPNALYRVIDRVRNAVLLVSDFGRLRADQASLIKDVILPYSHRINSYKGDVGVEGRHSLLFFMGNRYRKEGGKVRDTLFQILEDEKDVVIKHGTQSRESRRMATQGMHSSKFCLHPAGDTPSACRLFDAIVSLCIPVIVSDYIELPFEDVINYKKIAIFVDTISAVKPGYLVSKIRKVSNERILQYQKELKMVKWYFEYENPNGTVNEIWRQVSSKVPLIKLMINRDKRLVQRGRDDPDCSCICSKQNGTISIRK
;
A
#
# COMPACT_ATOMS: atom_id res chain seq x y z
N MET A 1 -36.93 -54.17 -29.95
CA MET A 1 -37.09 -55.24 -28.93
C MET A 1 -36.52 -54.71 -27.62
N SER A 2 -37.43 -54.65 -26.64
CA SER A 2 -37.21 -54.60 -25.20
C SER A 2 -36.57 -53.30 -24.69
N ASP A 3 -37.19 -52.27 -24.17
CA ASP A 3 -38.18 -52.12 -23.08
C ASP A 3 -37.59 -52.27 -21.66
N ARG A 4 -37.88 -51.24 -20.84
CA ARG A 4 -37.90 -51.17 -19.39
C ARG A 4 -36.74 -50.34 -18.78
N THR A 5 -36.94 -49.40 -17.92
CA THR A 5 -38.02 -48.74 -17.17
C THR A 5 -37.33 -47.75 -16.23
N LYS A 6 -37.84 -46.53 -16.13
CA LYS A 6 -37.46 -45.55 -15.07
C LYS A 6 -38.01 -45.96 -13.71
N PRO A 7 -37.38 -45.68 -12.62
CA PRO A 7 -38.06 -45.51 -11.35
C PRO A 7 -38.15 -44.02 -10.92
N ARG A 8 -39.27 -43.71 -10.31
CA ARG A 8 -39.81 -42.46 -9.81
C ARG A 8 -38.99 -41.90 -8.64
N LYS A 9 -38.92 -40.57 -8.57
CA LYS A 9 -38.57 -39.80 -7.38
C LYS A 9 -39.69 -39.90 -6.33
N PRO A 10 -39.37 -39.95 -5.02
CA PRO A 10 -40.32 -39.63 -3.97
C PRO A 10 -40.25 -38.13 -3.64
N LYS A 11 -41.41 -37.54 -3.36
CA LYS A 11 -41.61 -36.18 -2.84
C LYS A 11 -41.10 -36.06 -1.41
N PRO A 12 -40.55 -34.91 -0.97
CA PRO A 12 -40.34 -34.67 0.43
C PRO A 12 -41.63 -34.19 1.11
N SER A 13 -41.96 -34.81 2.20
CA SER A 13 -42.98 -34.40 3.14
C SER A 13 -42.55 -33.16 3.92
N SER A 14 -43.46 -32.23 4.04
CA SER A 14 -43.38 -31.05 4.90
C SER A 14 -43.43 -31.44 6.38
N SER A 15 -42.42 -31.10 7.16
CA SER A 15 -42.51 -31.02 8.60
C SER A 15 -42.02 -29.66 9.05
N SER A 16 -42.94 -28.88 9.58
CA SER A 16 -42.72 -27.59 10.26
C SER A 16 -41.90 -27.76 11.54
N PRO A 17 -40.99 -26.82 11.88
CA PRO A 17 -40.30 -26.85 13.15
C PRO A 17 -41.21 -26.35 14.29
N PRO A 18 -40.97 -26.82 15.55
CA PRO A 18 -41.76 -26.42 16.70
C PRO A 18 -41.37 -24.97 17.16
N PRO A 19 -42.28 -24.30 17.87
CA PRO A 19 -42.07 -22.92 18.31
C PRO A 19 -41.08 -22.85 19.50
N SER A 20 -40.21 -21.84 19.44
CA SER A 20 -39.27 -21.49 20.49
C SER A 20 -40.00 -21.05 21.78
N PRO A 21 -39.49 -21.34 22.96
CA PRO A 21 -40.10 -20.91 24.21
C PRO A 21 -39.88 -19.40 24.44
N THR A 22 -40.97 -18.70 24.62
CA THR A 22 -41.01 -17.30 25.03
C THR A 22 -40.55 -17.19 26.50
N ILE A 23 -39.41 -16.60 26.73
CA ILE A 23 -38.95 -16.27 28.09
C ILE A 23 -39.72 -15.03 28.53
N ALA A 24 -40.67 -15.22 29.44
CA ALA A 24 -41.34 -14.14 30.13
C ALA A 24 -40.35 -13.47 31.13
N LEU A 25 -39.88 -12.27 30.81
CA LEU A 25 -39.16 -11.45 31.76
C LEU A 25 -40.14 -10.85 32.74
N THR A 26 -40.18 -11.38 33.97
CA THR A 26 -40.84 -10.77 35.13
C THR A 26 -40.03 -9.55 35.57
N VAL A 27 -40.54 -8.37 35.22
CA VAL A 27 -40.03 -7.08 35.70
C VAL A 27 -40.45 -6.89 37.16
N LYS A 28 -39.55 -7.10 38.10
CA LYS A 28 -39.72 -6.62 39.46
C LYS A 28 -39.60 -5.11 39.47
N MET A 29 -40.73 -4.42 39.71
CA MET A 29 -40.75 -2.99 39.99
C MET A 29 -39.99 -2.70 41.29
N ALA A 30 -38.78 -2.18 41.15
CA ALA A 30 -38.12 -1.50 42.26
C ALA A 30 -38.84 -0.13 42.47
N ARG A 31 -39.40 0.05 43.65
CA ARG A 31 -39.95 1.34 44.07
C ARG A 31 -38.86 2.40 44.06
N ARG A 32 -38.88 3.28 43.08
CA ARG A 32 -38.07 4.48 43.09
C ARG A 32 -38.65 5.47 44.08
N CYS A 33 -37.86 5.84 45.07
CA CYS A 33 -38.09 7.06 45.86
C CYS A 33 -38.04 8.22 44.91
N LEU A 34 -39.21 8.82 44.66
CA LEU A 34 -39.39 10.10 43.98
C LEU A 34 -38.84 11.19 44.92
N LEU A 35 -37.55 11.52 44.79
CA LEU A 35 -37.11 12.85 45.22
C LEU A 35 -37.81 13.87 44.38
N LYS A 36 -38.55 14.76 45.06
CA LYS A 36 -39.38 15.81 44.42
C LYS A 36 -38.50 16.60 43.43
N PRO A 37 -38.96 16.83 42.19
CA PRO A 37 -38.17 17.52 41.16
C PRO A 37 -37.73 18.95 41.59
N THR A 38 -38.34 19.53 42.59
CA THR A 38 -38.03 20.85 43.16
C THR A 38 -36.64 20.92 43.86
N LEU A 39 -36.14 19.82 44.45
CA LEU A 39 -34.82 19.81 45.10
C LEU A 39 -33.69 19.69 44.09
N ALA A 40 -33.85 18.90 43.01
CA ALA A 40 -32.88 18.75 41.96
C ALA A 40 -32.75 20.05 41.12
N THR A 41 -33.86 20.71 40.81
CA THR A 41 -33.85 22.00 40.10
C THR A 41 -33.23 23.12 40.95
N ALA A 42 -33.49 23.17 42.27
CA ALA A 42 -32.86 24.12 43.17
C ALA A 42 -31.34 23.92 43.26
N PHE A 43 -30.86 22.66 43.30
CA PHE A 43 -29.44 22.35 43.32
C PHE A 43 -28.72 22.70 42.02
N LEU A 44 -29.34 22.43 40.89
CA LEU A 44 -28.84 22.83 39.57
C LEU A 44 -28.81 24.36 39.38
N SER A 45 -29.82 25.05 39.89
CA SER A 45 -29.85 26.52 39.86
C SER A 45 -28.77 27.14 40.75
N LEU A 46 -28.49 26.56 41.90
CA LEU A 46 -27.42 26.99 42.79
C LEU A 46 -26.01 26.74 42.15
N LEU A 47 -25.81 25.61 41.50
CA LEU A 47 -24.57 25.32 40.76
C LEU A 47 -24.37 26.30 39.60
N PHE A 48 -25.45 26.62 38.87
CA PHE A 48 -25.39 27.58 37.78
C PHE A 48 -25.10 28.99 38.28
N LEU A 49 -25.75 29.44 39.38
CA LEU A 49 -25.45 30.72 40.02
C LEU A 49 -24.07 30.78 40.60
N TYR A 50 -23.53 29.69 41.15
CA TYR A 50 -22.16 29.60 41.63
C TYR A 50 -21.17 29.72 40.47
N ALA A 51 -21.40 29.02 39.37
CA ALA A 51 -20.54 29.12 38.17
C ALA A 51 -20.61 30.54 37.58
N LEU A 52 -21.79 31.15 37.49
CA LEU A 52 -21.96 32.52 37.01
C LEU A 52 -21.26 33.55 37.93
N PHE A 53 -21.39 33.39 39.24
CA PHE A 53 -20.72 34.23 40.23
C PHE A 53 -19.21 34.09 40.15
N HIS A 54 -18.70 32.89 39.96
CA HIS A 54 -17.26 32.64 39.80
C HIS A 54 -16.72 33.25 38.51
N THR A 55 -17.47 33.19 37.39
CA THR A 55 -17.03 33.81 36.13
C THR A 55 -17.15 35.33 36.11
N LEU A 56 -18.08 35.93 36.90
CA LEU A 56 -18.26 37.38 36.96
C LEU A 56 -17.37 38.08 38.01
N LEU A 57 -16.92 37.37 39.04
CA LEU A 57 -16.10 37.94 40.13
C LEU A 57 -14.61 37.57 40.13
N THR A 58 -14.16 36.70 39.22
CA THR A 58 -12.73 36.58 38.99
C THR A 58 -12.30 37.70 38.05
N PRO A 59 -11.58 38.69 38.52
CA PRO A 59 -11.02 39.69 37.61
C PRO A 59 -10.05 38.99 36.66
N PHE A 60 -10.27 39.13 35.36
CA PHE A 60 -9.25 38.76 34.37
C PHE A 60 -7.93 39.49 34.77
N PRO A 61 -6.82 38.76 34.96
CA PRO A 61 -5.55 39.41 35.14
C PRO A 61 -5.22 40.17 33.86
N SER A 62 -5.25 41.52 33.96
CA SER A 62 -4.72 42.36 32.89
C SER A 62 -3.21 42.10 32.72
N PRO A 63 -2.70 42.04 31.50
CA PRO A 63 -1.29 41.83 31.26
C PRO A 63 -0.52 43.15 31.44
N SER A 64 -0.10 43.45 32.66
CA SER A 64 0.88 44.51 32.91
C SER A 64 1.72 44.24 34.16
N SER A 65 2.78 43.50 33.95
CA SER A 65 4.11 43.74 34.50
C SER A 65 5.07 42.69 33.94
N ALA A 66 5.92 43.13 33.05
CA ALA A 66 7.00 42.38 32.50
C ALA A 66 8.02 42.07 33.62
N SER A 67 7.90 40.91 34.24
CA SER A 67 9.05 40.25 34.85
C SER A 67 9.59 39.29 33.82
N ALA A 68 10.82 39.51 33.38
CA ALA A 68 11.55 38.70 32.44
C ALA A 68 11.81 37.30 33.02
N PHE A 69 10.79 36.45 32.98
CA PHE A 69 11.04 35.04 32.91
C PHE A 69 11.28 34.77 31.41
N ALA A 70 12.53 34.47 31.07
CA ALA A 70 12.85 33.90 29.79
C ALA A 70 11.84 32.75 29.57
N ALA A 71 10.91 32.93 28.64
CA ALA A 71 10.09 31.85 28.17
C ALA A 71 11.07 30.83 27.61
N ILE A 72 11.36 29.78 28.38
CA ILE A 72 11.95 28.59 27.82
C ILE A 72 10.91 28.12 26.80
N ASP A 73 11.25 28.31 25.55
CA ASP A 73 10.45 27.79 24.43
C ASP A 73 10.49 26.28 24.55
N LEU A 74 9.47 25.75 25.25
CA LEU A 74 9.23 24.31 25.42
C LEU A 74 8.51 23.72 24.20
N SER A 75 8.52 24.40 23.06
CA SER A 75 8.20 23.71 21.82
C SER A 75 9.30 22.66 21.62
N PRO A 76 8.96 21.35 21.75
CA PRO A 76 9.96 20.31 21.52
C PRO A 76 10.47 20.50 20.10
N SER A 77 11.75 20.76 19.95
CA SER A 77 12.40 20.72 18.65
C SER A 77 11.95 19.41 17.97
N PRO A 78 11.58 19.46 16.69
CA PRO A 78 11.16 18.23 16.01
C PRO A 78 12.24 17.17 16.23
N PRO A 79 11.85 15.92 16.53
CA PRO A 79 12.83 14.87 16.78
C PRO A 79 13.75 14.76 15.57
N PRO A 80 15.06 14.49 15.77
CA PRO A 80 15.99 14.35 14.67
C PRO A 80 15.49 13.28 13.68
N ALA A 81 15.75 13.51 12.39
CA ALA A 81 15.35 12.55 11.36
C ALA A 81 15.98 11.17 11.64
N PRO A 82 15.23 10.07 11.53
CA PRO A 82 15.75 8.74 11.77
C PRO A 82 16.94 8.41 10.86
N LYS A 83 17.88 7.63 11.38
CA LYS A 83 19.06 7.19 10.65
C LYS A 83 18.80 5.85 9.94
N ILE A 84 19.21 5.77 8.68
CA ILE A 84 19.13 4.55 7.87
C ILE A 84 20.52 4.10 7.45
N TYR A 85 20.81 2.82 7.63
CA TYR A 85 22.00 2.16 7.16
C TYR A 85 21.71 1.42 5.86
N LEU A 86 22.55 1.62 4.85
CA LEU A 86 22.48 0.87 3.59
C LEU A 86 23.38 -0.36 3.70
N TYR A 87 22.80 -1.56 3.62
CA TYR A 87 23.61 -2.78 3.57
C TYR A 87 24.47 -2.85 2.31
N ASP A 88 25.74 -3.23 2.50
CA ASP A 88 26.64 -3.60 1.42
C ASP A 88 26.39 -5.05 1.02
N LEU A 89 25.30 -5.27 0.26
CA LEU A 89 24.99 -6.59 -0.27
C LEU A 89 25.87 -6.95 -1.47
N PRO A 90 26.20 -8.23 -1.65
CA PRO A 90 26.85 -8.70 -2.88
C PRO A 90 26.09 -8.23 -4.13
N SER A 91 26.83 -7.77 -5.13
CA SER A 91 26.23 -7.18 -6.35
C SER A 91 25.28 -8.13 -7.12
N LYS A 92 25.35 -9.43 -6.84
CA LYS A 92 24.41 -10.43 -7.39
C LYS A 92 22.95 -10.12 -7.06
N PHE A 93 22.66 -9.42 -5.96
CA PHE A 93 21.31 -9.04 -5.54
C PHE A 93 20.83 -7.72 -6.18
N THR A 94 21.70 -6.94 -6.80
CA THR A 94 21.42 -5.64 -7.40
C THR A 94 21.80 -5.61 -8.88
N TYR A 95 22.99 -5.12 -9.20
CA TYR A 95 23.48 -5.02 -10.58
C TYR A 95 23.63 -6.38 -11.27
N GLY A 96 23.88 -7.45 -10.52
CA GLY A 96 23.92 -8.83 -11.04
C GLY A 96 22.55 -9.27 -11.56
N VAL A 97 21.45 -8.87 -10.90
CA VAL A 97 20.09 -9.12 -11.40
C VAL A 97 19.87 -8.40 -12.73
N VAL A 98 20.29 -7.12 -12.85
CA VAL A 98 20.17 -6.36 -14.11
C VAL A 98 20.97 -7.04 -15.22
N ARG A 99 22.21 -7.47 -14.94
CA ARG A 99 23.04 -8.20 -15.91
C ARG A 99 22.36 -9.50 -16.37
N SER A 100 21.78 -10.26 -15.44
CA SER A 100 21.05 -11.49 -15.77
C SER A 100 19.80 -11.21 -16.60
N TYR A 101 19.09 -10.13 -16.28
CA TYR A 101 17.94 -9.68 -17.07
C TYR A 101 18.31 -9.31 -18.51
N LEU A 102 19.43 -8.60 -18.71
CA LEU A 102 19.92 -8.21 -20.03
C LEU A 102 20.38 -9.44 -20.82
N ARG A 103 21.16 -10.36 -20.19
CA ARG A 103 21.61 -11.61 -20.85
C ARG A 103 20.43 -12.47 -21.32
N ALA A 104 19.40 -12.61 -20.48
CA ALA A 104 18.22 -13.40 -20.84
C ALA A 104 17.41 -12.83 -22.02
N ARG A 105 17.76 -11.62 -22.49
CA ARG A 105 17.14 -10.92 -23.62
C ARG A 105 18.12 -10.57 -24.73
N ASP A 106 19.29 -11.23 -24.72
CA ASP A 106 20.35 -11.01 -25.72
C ASP A 106 20.72 -9.52 -25.89
N SER A 107 20.59 -8.76 -24.78
CA SER A 107 20.92 -7.34 -24.76
C SER A 107 22.37 -7.12 -24.31
N PRO A 108 23.05 -6.06 -24.82
CA PRO A 108 24.40 -5.72 -24.40
C PRO A 108 24.48 -5.52 -22.88
N VAL A 109 25.47 -6.16 -22.24
CA VAL A 109 25.70 -6.08 -20.80
C VAL A 109 26.90 -5.17 -20.53
N PRO A 110 26.73 -4.03 -19.84
CA PRO A 110 27.83 -3.14 -19.48
C PRO A 110 28.84 -3.85 -18.57
N ALA A 111 30.13 -3.56 -18.78
CA ALA A 111 31.21 -4.10 -17.96
C ALA A 111 31.22 -3.51 -16.54
N ASN A 112 31.02 -2.18 -16.43
CA ASN A 112 31.04 -1.48 -15.17
C ASN A 112 29.63 -1.28 -14.60
N ASP A 113 29.47 -1.35 -13.28
CA ASP A 113 28.21 -1.09 -12.60
C ASP A 113 27.71 0.35 -12.82
N ALA A 114 28.61 1.32 -12.93
CA ALA A 114 28.28 2.72 -13.19
C ALA A 114 27.56 2.94 -14.54
N ASP A 115 27.79 2.08 -15.52
CA ASP A 115 27.18 2.14 -16.84
C ASP A 115 25.86 1.39 -16.93
N ILE A 116 25.52 0.61 -15.92
CA ILE A 116 24.28 -0.14 -15.86
C ILE A 116 23.11 0.84 -15.75
N ARG A 117 22.08 0.61 -16.56
CA ARG A 117 20.80 1.30 -16.48
C ARG A 117 19.71 0.30 -16.13
N TYR A 118 18.86 0.66 -15.21
CA TYR A 118 17.71 -0.18 -14.85
C TYR A 118 16.80 -0.30 -16.06
N PRO A 119 16.36 -1.51 -16.43
CA PRO A 119 15.43 -1.68 -17.54
C PRO A 119 14.11 -0.99 -17.21
N GLY A 120 13.52 -0.31 -18.19
CA GLY A 120 12.26 0.40 -18.02
C GLY A 120 11.13 -0.53 -17.60
N HIS A 121 11.00 -0.77 -16.31
CA HIS A 121 10.00 -1.64 -15.68
C HIS A 121 9.09 -0.84 -14.75
N GLN A 122 7.82 -1.25 -14.62
CA GLN A 122 6.85 -0.54 -13.78
C GLN A 122 7.14 -0.64 -12.28
N HIS A 123 7.89 -1.64 -11.86
CA HIS A 123 8.29 -1.91 -10.47
C HIS A 123 9.74 -1.45 -10.25
N SER A 124 10.04 -0.18 -10.50
CA SER A 124 11.40 0.33 -10.45
C SER A 124 11.77 1.05 -9.15
N ALA A 125 10.92 0.99 -8.12
CA ALA A 125 11.20 1.64 -6.83
C ALA A 125 12.52 1.16 -6.23
N GLU A 126 12.86 -0.13 -6.37
CA GLU A 126 14.11 -0.73 -5.88
C GLU A 126 15.36 -0.03 -6.44
N TRP A 127 15.32 0.36 -7.72
CA TRP A 127 16.39 1.13 -8.36
C TRP A 127 16.48 2.56 -7.83
N TRP A 128 15.34 3.25 -7.76
CA TRP A 128 15.31 4.65 -7.38
C TRP A 128 15.70 4.85 -5.91
N LEU A 129 15.27 3.96 -5.01
CA LEU A 129 15.59 4.02 -3.60
C LEU A 129 17.09 3.72 -3.35
N LEU A 130 17.65 2.68 -4.01
CA LEU A 130 19.08 2.42 -3.95
C LEU A 130 19.88 3.59 -4.52
N SER A 131 19.48 4.10 -5.71
CA SER A 131 20.17 5.23 -6.34
C SER A 131 20.16 6.49 -5.46
N ASP A 132 19.08 6.72 -4.71
CA ASP A 132 19.00 7.84 -3.77
C ASP A 132 19.94 7.64 -2.57
N LEU A 133 19.94 6.46 -1.95
CA LEU A 133 20.82 6.16 -0.82
C LEU A 133 22.30 6.14 -1.20
N ALA A 134 22.63 5.75 -2.43
CA ALA A 134 24.00 5.72 -2.94
C ALA A 134 24.54 7.12 -3.35
N ARG A 135 23.71 8.17 -3.36
CA ARG A 135 24.19 9.52 -3.66
C ARG A 135 25.11 10.05 -2.57
N PRO A 136 26.14 10.85 -2.95
CA PRO A 136 26.95 11.56 -1.97
C PRO A 136 26.09 12.42 -1.02
N PRO A 137 26.44 12.54 0.25
CA PRO A 137 25.67 13.34 1.22
C PRO A 137 25.39 14.79 0.76
N THR A 138 26.34 15.40 0.03
CA THR A 138 26.23 16.75 -0.53
C THR A 138 25.17 16.88 -1.65
N ALA A 139 24.81 15.78 -2.30
CA ALA A 139 23.81 15.76 -3.38
C ALA A 139 22.41 15.36 -2.88
N ARG A 140 22.26 15.10 -1.58
CA ARG A 140 20.97 14.77 -0.96
C ARG A 140 20.25 16.02 -0.49
N SER A 141 18.93 15.97 -0.49
CA SER A 141 18.14 17.08 0.05
C SER A 141 18.44 17.27 1.54
N PRO A 142 18.75 18.52 1.99
CA PRO A 142 18.95 18.82 3.41
C PRO A 142 17.68 18.55 4.25
N ASN A 143 16.51 18.52 3.61
CA ASN A 143 15.21 18.23 4.22
C ASN A 143 14.79 16.75 4.02
N SER A 144 15.76 15.85 3.81
CA SER A 144 15.44 14.43 3.71
C SER A 144 14.82 13.92 5.01
N ALA A 145 13.73 13.18 4.89
CA ALA A 145 13.03 12.59 6.03
C ALA A 145 13.84 11.49 6.75
N LEU A 146 14.94 11.02 6.14
CA LEU A 146 15.87 10.05 6.69
C LEU A 146 17.32 10.54 6.49
N GLN A 147 18.19 10.26 7.46
CA GLN A 147 19.62 10.50 7.37
C GLN A 147 20.37 9.19 7.12
N LEU A 148 21.24 9.16 6.12
CA LEU A 148 22.13 8.02 5.90
C LEU A 148 23.20 8.01 6.98
N THR A 149 23.42 6.85 7.61
CA THR A 149 24.57 6.60 8.49
C THR A 149 25.46 5.52 7.91
N LEU A 150 26.77 5.63 8.17
CA LEU A 150 27.75 4.59 7.84
C LEU A 150 28.01 3.67 9.05
N ASP A 151 27.53 4.07 10.23
CA ASP A 151 27.64 3.26 11.44
C ASP A 151 26.32 2.47 11.65
N PRO A 152 26.33 1.14 11.54
CA PRO A 152 25.17 0.31 11.76
C PRO A 152 24.64 0.36 13.21
N GLU A 153 25.48 0.71 14.21
CA GLU A 153 25.04 0.83 15.59
C GLU A 153 24.19 2.08 15.84
N GLU A 154 24.38 3.12 15.05
CA GLU A 154 23.56 4.34 15.10
C GLU A 154 22.26 4.23 14.28
N ALA A 155 22.08 3.17 13.52
CA ALA A 155 20.96 3.05 12.60
C ALA A 155 19.63 2.76 13.33
N ASP A 156 18.61 3.51 13.00
CA ASP A 156 17.22 3.21 13.35
C ASP A 156 16.61 2.19 12.39
N LEU A 157 17.07 2.19 11.14
CA LEU A 157 16.59 1.34 10.05
C LEU A 157 17.74 0.81 9.20
N PHE A 158 17.53 -0.35 8.57
CA PHE A 158 18.47 -1.02 7.66
C PHE A 158 17.81 -1.22 6.31
N TYR A 159 18.33 -0.60 5.25
CA TYR A 159 17.82 -0.82 3.90
C TYR A 159 18.51 -2.00 3.25
N VAL A 160 17.70 -2.95 2.74
CA VAL A 160 18.16 -4.15 2.04
C VAL A 160 18.02 -3.93 0.54
N PRO A 161 19.10 -3.65 -0.19
CA PRO A 161 19.04 -3.28 -1.61
C PRO A 161 18.92 -4.50 -2.52
N PHE A 162 17.81 -5.22 -2.47
CA PHE A 162 17.51 -6.34 -3.36
C PHE A 162 16.54 -5.95 -4.46
N PHE A 163 16.88 -6.23 -5.72
CA PHE A 163 16.01 -5.98 -6.87
C PHE A 163 15.01 -7.12 -7.05
N SER A 164 14.12 -7.25 -6.09
CA SER A 164 13.19 -8.35 -5.93
C SER A 164 12.19 -8.44 -7.09
N SER A 165 11.69 -7.30 -7.55
CA SER A 165 10.70 -7.24 -8.64
C SER A 165 11.35 -7.51 -10.00
N LEU A 166 12.59 -7.07 -10.19
CA LEU A 166 13.34 -7.37 -11.40
C LEU A 166 13.78 -8.84 -11.44
N SER A 167 14.20 -9.38 -10.29
CA SER A 167 14.58 -10.79 -10.11
C SER A 167 13.48 -11.73 -10.62
N LEU A 168 12.26 -11.48 -10.21
CA LEU A 168 11.06 -12.25 -10.61
C LEU A 168 10.88 -12.33 -12.13
N VAL A 169 11.29 -11.30 -12.87
CA VAL A 169 11.05 -11.19 -14.33
C VAL A 169 12.32 -11.32 -15.16
N VAL A 170 13.41 -11.81 -14.58
CA VAL A 170 14.68 -12.05 -15.31
C VAL A 170 14.45 -13.01 -16.48
N ASN A 171 13.81 -14.14 -16.22
CA ASN A 171 13.53 -15.11 -17.26
C ASN A 171 12.31 -14.71 -18.08
N PRO A 172 12.42 -14.54 -19.40
CA PRO A 172 11.28 -14.18 -20.23
C PRO A 172 10.28 -15.33 -20.30
N ILE A 173 8.99 -15.02 -20.14
CA ILE A 173 7.91 -15.98 -20.41
C ILE A 173 7.87 -16.23 -21.91
N ARG A 174 8.22 -17.44 -22.36
CA ARG A 174 8.11 -17.84 -23.76
C ARG A 174 6.66 -18.26 -24.07
N PRO A 175 6.04 -17.74 -25.14
CA PRO A 175 4.76 -18.26 -25.61
C PRO A 175 4.97 -19.74 -26.04
N GLY A 176 4.24 -20.66 -25.43
CA GLY A 176 4.31 -22.09 -25.76
C GLY A 176 5.04 -22.96 -24.76
N GLY A 177 5.23 -22.47 -23.53
CA GLY A 177 5.96 -23.08 -22.43
C GLY A 177 5.92 -24.59 -22.31
N SER A 178 7.01 -25.23 -22.73
CA SER A 178 7.56 -26.33 -21.97
C SER A 178 8.70 -25.77 -21.14
N ASP A 179 8.75 -26.10 -19.87
CA ASP A 179 9.90 -25.93 -19.00
C ASP A 179 11.07 -26.76 -19.58
N ILE A 180 11.69 -26.23 -20.62
CA ILE A 180 12.94 -26.79 -21.10
C ILE A 180 14.07 -26.10 -20.33
N ALA A 181 14.32 -26.60 -19.14
CA ALA A 181 15.66 -26.67 -18.58
C ALA A 181 16.51 -27.51 -19.55
N GLY A 182 17.08 -26.90 -20.59
CA GLY A 182 17.82 -27.67 -21.55
C GLY A 182 18.25 -26.84 -22.76
N GLY A 183 19.10 -25.86 -22.56
CA GLY A 183 19.82 -25.15 -23.60
C GLY A 183 21.18 -24.69 -23.08
N GLY A 184 22.20 -25.51 -23.30
CA GLY A 184 23.63 -25.26 -23.28
C GLY A 184 24.24 -24.19 -22.36
N GLY A 185 24.84 -24.57 -21.24
CA GLY A 185 26.13 -24.02 -20.81
C GLY A 185 26.15 -22.69 -20.06
N SER A 186 25.03 -22.21 -19.48
CA SER A 186 25.08 -21.19 -18.41
C SER A 186 23.99 -21.54 -17.41
N THR A 187 24.30 -21.61 -16.12
CA THR A 187 23.31 -21.79 -15.04
C THR A 187 22.25 -20.73 -15.20
N ALA A 188 21.05 -21.18 -15.60
CA ALA A 188 19.92 -20.28 -15.75
C ALA A 188 19.69 -19.52 -14.43
N TYR A 189 19.41 -18.22 -14.49
CA TYR A 189 19.11 -17.43 -13.30
C TYR A 189 17.92 -18.03 -12.53
N SER A 190 18.08 -18.22 -11.24
CA SER A 190 17.02 -18.70 -10.35
C SER A 190 16.58 -17.60 -9.43
N ASP A 191 15.34 -17.10 -9.62
CA ASP A 191 14.74 -16.15 -8.70
C ASP A 191 14.54 -16.76 -7.31
N GLU A 192 14.04 -18.01 -7.23
CA GLU A 192 13.87 -18.73 -5.95
C GLU A 192 15.19 -18.89 -5.21
N GLY A 193 16.23 -19.36 -5.91
CA GLY A 193 17.57 -19.51 -5.32
C GLY A 193 18.12 -18.19 -4.81
N THR A 194 17.93 -17.09 -5.56
CA THR A 194 18.38 -15.75 -5.16
C THR A 194 17.65 -15.26 -3.93
N GLN A 195 16.34 -15.52 -3.80
CA GLN A 195 15.55 -15.18 -2.61
C GLN A 195 16.04 -15.95 -1.37
N GLU A 196 16.29 -17.27 -1.49
CA GLU A 196 16.80 -18.10 -0.39
C GLU A 196 18.19 -17.62 0.05
N GLU A 197 19.11 -17.40 -0.90
CA GLU A 197 20.46 -16.89 -0.60
C GLU A 197 20.42 -15.50 0.08
N LEU A 198 19.48 -14.63 -0.30
CA LEU A 198 19.30 -13.33 0.37
C LEU A 198 18.94 -13.52 1.83
N VAL A 199 17.98 -14.39 2.12
CA VAL A 199 17.50 -14.56 3.49
C VAL A 199 18.55 -15.28 4.34
N GLU A 200 19.27 -16.26 3.79
CA GLU A 200 20.42 -16.89 4.45
C GLU A 200 21.49 -15.84 4.80
N TRP A 201 21.79 -14.94 3.87
CA TRP A 201 22.71 -13.83 4.11
C TRP A 201 22.23 -12.92 5.24
N LEU A 202 20.94 -12.52 5.22
CA LEU A 202 20.33 -11.66 6.25
C LEU A 202 20.35 -12.34 7.62
N GLU A 203 19.98 -13.61 7.72
CA GLU A 203 19.98 -14.37 8.97
C GLU A 203 21.40 -14.54 9.55
N GLY A 204 22.43 -14.44 8.71
CA GLY A 204 23.83 -14.34 9.13
C GLY A 204 24.18 -13.01 9.79
N GLN A 205 23.44 -11.92 9.51
CA GLN A 205 23.76 -10.58 10.03
C GLN A 205 23.31 -10.44 11.50
N GLU A 206 24.16 -9.81 12.33
CA GLU A 206 23.86 -9.55 13.74
C GLU A 206 22.65 -8.63 13.88
N HIS A 207 22.62 -7.53 13.12
CA HIS A 207 21.53 -6.53 13.18
C HIS A 207 20.18 -7.12 12.76
N TRP A 208 20.14 -8.05 11.79
CA TRP A 208 18.93 -8.79 11.44
C TRP A 208 18.44 -9.64 12.61
N ARG A 209 19.33 -10.43 13.21
CA ARG A 209 18.99 -11.32 14.32
C ARG A 209 18.56 -10.56 15.56
N ARG A 210 19.23 -9.44 15.86
CA ARG A 210 18.99 -8.59 17.04
C ARG A 210 17.50 -8.20 17.19
N ASN A 211 16.84 -7.86 16.09
CA ASN A 211 15.46 -7.38 16.07
C ASN A 211 14.56 -8.26 15.16
N ARG A 212 15.03 -9.43 14.72
CA ARG A 212 14.31 -10.34 13.82
C ARG A 212 13.82 -9.64 12.56
N GLY A 213 14.63 -8.74 12.00
CA GLY A 213 14.34 -7.99 10.80
C GLY A 213 13.33 -6.84 10.96
N ARG A 214 12.81 -6.52 12.17
CA ARG A 214 11.75 -5.50 12.34
C ARG A 214 12.15 -4.09 11.92
N ASP A 215 13.43 -3.74 12.05
CA ASP A 215 14.05 -2.48 11.67
C ASP A 215 14.62 -2.51 10.24
N HIS A 216 14.32 -3.55 9.46
CA HIS A 216 14.76 -3.66 8.08
C HIS A 216 13.68 -3.23 7.11
N VAL A 217 14.11 -2.62 6.00
CA VAL A 217 13.24 -2.12 4.93
C VAL A 217 13.56 -2.88 3.66
N ILE A 218 12.58 -3.55 3.07
CA ILE A 218 12.74 -4.39 1.88
C ILE A 218 11.71 -3.96 0.82
N VAL A 219 12.16 -3.77 -0.42
CA VAL A 219 11.24 -3.49 -1.53
C VAL A 219 10.63 -4.80 -2.03
N CYS A 220 9.31 -4.83 -2.10
CA CYS A 220 8.50 -5.92 -2.65
C CYS A 220 7.39 -5.30 -3.52
N GLN A 221 7.79 -4.51 -4.53
CA GLN A 221 6.83 -3.70 -5.30
C GLN A 221 6.00 -4.55 -6.26
N ASP A 222 6.57 -5.57 -6.91
CA ASP A 222 5.74 -6.56 -7.61
C ASP A 222 5.00 -7.41 -6.57
N PRO A 223 3.66 -7.53 -6.65
CA PRO A 223 2.88 -8.30 -5.68
C PRO A 223 3.27 -9.78 -5.56
N ASN A 224 4.00 -10.33 -6.53
CA ASN A 224 4.51 -11.69 -6.49
C ASN A 224 5.99 -11.78 -6.13
N ALA A 225 6.68 -10.65 -5.89
CA ALA A 225 8.08 -10.70 -5.46
C ALA A 225 8.20 -11.31 -4.06
N LEU A 226 9.35 -11.90 -3.78
CA LEU A 226 9.65 -12.56 -2.49
C LEU A 226 8.69 -13.70 -2.09
N TYR A 227 7.91 -14.23 -3.03
CA TYR A 227 6.87 -15.25 -2.74
C TYR A 227 7.42 -16.50 -2.03
N ARG A 228 8.66 -16.83 -2.27
CA ARG A 228 9.33 -18.00 -1.67
C ARG A 228 9.69 -17.77 -0.19
N VAL A 229 10.08 -16.55 0.15
CA VAL A 229 10.66 -16.23 1.47
C VAL A 229 9.84 -15.22 2.28
N ILE A 230 8.67 -14.83 1.81
CA ILE A 230 7.86 -13.77 2.42
C ILE A 230 7.58 -14.02 3.92
N ASP A 231 7.37 -15.27 4.33
CA ASP A 231 7.12 -15.62 5.73
C ASP A 231 8.36 -15.43 6.61
N ARG A 232 9.58 -15.52 6.05
CA ARG A 232 10.85 -15.28 6.76
C ARG A 232 11.15 -13.78 6.92
N VAL A 233 10.70 -12.95 5.96
CA VAL A 233 10.94 -11.49 5.96
C VAL A 233 9.74 -10.66 6.43
N ARG A 234 8.62 -11.28 6.77
CA ARG A 234 7.35 -10.61 7.12
C ARG A 234 7.44 -9.62 8.30
N ASN A 235 8.46 -9.72 9.14
CA ASN A 235 8.66 -8.77 10.23
C ASN A 235 9.23 -7.43 9.74
N ALA A 236 9.92 -7.42 8.60
CA ALA A 236 10.49 -6.22 8.01
C ALA A 236 9.40 -5.25 7.53
N VAL A 237 9.77 -4.00 7.36
CA VAL A 237 8.95 -3.00 6.67
C VAL A 237 9.00 -3.32 5.19
N LEU A 238 7.88 -3.79 4.65
CA LEU A 238 7.75 -4.10 3.24
C LEU A 238 7.26 -2.87 2.47
N LEU A 239 7.96 -2.53 1.39
CA LEU A 239 7.54 -1.48 0.47
C LEU A 239 6.84 -2.16 -0.71
N VAL A 240 5.51 -2.13 -0.73
CA VAL A 240 4.64 -2.91 -1.61
C VAL A 240 3.77 -2.03 -2.50
N SER A 241 3.27 -2.53 -3.61
CA SER A 241 2.32 -1.78 -4.44
C SER A 241 0.86 -1.91 -3.97
N ASP A 242 0.53 -3.03 -3.36
CA ASP A 242 -0.75 -3.34 -2.71
C ASP A 242 -0.62 -4.63 -1.87
N PHE A 243 -1.67 -4.99 -1.14
CA PHE A 243 -1.69 -6.22 -0.33
C PHE A 243 -2.44 -7.38 -0.99
N GLY A 244 -2.80 -7.27 -2.27
CA GLY A 244 -3.67 -8.25 -2.94
C GLY A 244 -3.14 -9.68 -2.99
N ARG A 245 -1.85 -9.90 -2.73
CA ARG A 245 -1.19 -11.22 -2.69
C ARG A 245 -0.65 -11.58 -1.32
N LEU A 246 -0.76 -10.69 -0.35
CA LEU A 246 -0.20 -10.85 0.98
C LEU A 246 -1.31 -11.14 1.99
N ARG A 247 -1.03 -12.04 2.93
CA ARG A 247 -1.94 -12.32 4.04
C ARG A 247 -1.81 -11.22 5.11
N ALA A 248 -2.84 -11.07 5.92
CA ALA A 248 -2.89 -10.08 7.02
C ALA A 248 -1.79 -10.27 8.08
N ASP A 249 -1.21 -11.48 8.18
CA ASP A 249 -0.07 -11.76 9.06
C ASP A 249 1.30 -11.49 8.40
N GLN A 250 1.33 -11.24 7.09
CA GLN A 250 2.55 -10.93 6.34
C GLN A 250 2.74 -9.43 6.15
N ALA A 251 1.65 -8.70 5.87
CA ALA A 251 1.73 -7.26 5.61
C ALA A 251 0.52 -6.49 6.18
N SER A 252 0.73 -5.21 6.48
CA SER A 252 -0.32 -4.32 6.98
C SER A 252 0.07 -2.85 6.84
N LEU A 253 -0.91 -1.94 6.74
CA LEU A 253 -0.68 -0.49 6.73
C LEU A 253 0.02 0.02 8.00
N ILE A 254 0.03 -0.75 9.08
CA ILE A 254 0.68 -0.38 10.34
C ILE A 254 2.19 -0.28 10.16
N LYS A 255 2.81 -1.31 9.56
CA LYS A 255 4.28 -1.38 9.40
C LYS A 255 4.77 -1.10 7.98
N ASP A 256 3.95 -1.38 6.96
CA ASP A 256 4.34 -1.35 5.56
C ASP A 256 3.96 -0.05 4.86
N VAL A 257 4.53 0.20 3.70
CA VAL A 257 4.29 1.40 2.90
C VAL A 257 3.83 1.00 1.51
N ILE A 258 2.72 1.62 1.06
CA ILE A 258 2.22 1.44 -0.29
C ILE A 258 2.99 2.34 -1.24
N LEU A 259 3.55 1.73 -2.30
CA LEU A 259 4.32 2.40 -3.33
C LEU A 259 3.51 2.62 -4.61
N PRO A 260 3.65 3.78 -5.26
CA PRO A 260 3.16 3.93 -6.62
C PRO A 260 4.00 3.09 -7.60
N TYR A 261 3.37 2.52 -8.62
CA TYR A 261 4.12 2.02 -9.77
C TYR A 261 4.77 3.17 -10.52
N SER A 262 5.93 2.93 -11.13
CA SER A 262 6.49 3.88 -12.09
C SER A 262 5.60 3.96 -13.31
N HIS A 263 5.23 5.16 -13.71
CA HIS A 263 4.42 5.37 -14.92
C HIS A 263 5.19 4.91 -16.17
N ARG A 264 4.44 4.37 -17.14
CA ARG A 264 4.98 3.77 -18.36
C ARG A 264 4.86 4.67 -19.59
N ILE A 265 4.22 5.82 -19.41
CA ILE A 265 3.95 6.78 -20.47
C ILE A 265 4.63 8.12 -20.17
N ASN A 266 4.72 8.98 -21.17
CA ASN A 266 5.24 10.33 -20.96
C ASN A 266 4.28 11.16 -20.12
N SER A 267 4.80 11.84 -19.10
CA SER A 267 4.01 12.78 -18.30
C SER A 267 3.48 13.92 -19.19
N TYR A 268 2.21 14.28 -19.00
CA TYR A 268 1.56 15.35 -19.75
C TYR A 268 2.15 16.72 -19.34
N LYS A 269 2.65 17.45 -20.34
CA LYS A 269 3.28 18.76 -20.15
C LYS A 269 2.36 19.94 -20.45
N GLY A 270 1.16 19.67 -20.98
CA GLY A 270 0.19 20.71 -21.32
C GLY A 270 -0.58 21.24 -20.11
N ASP A 271 -1.39 22.24 -20.37
CA ASP A 271 -2.25 22.83 -19.34
C ASP A 271 -3.53 22.04 -19.08
N VAL A 272 -4.21 22.40 -17.98
CA VAL A 272 -5.55 21.90 -17.64
C VAL A 272 -6.51 22.34 -18.72
N GLY A 273 -7.32 21.43 -19.23
CA GLY A 273 -8.30 21.76 -20.28
C GLY A 273 -9.14 20.56 -20.71
N VAL A 274 -10.30 20.84 -21.28
CA VAL A 274 -11.24 19.81 -21.77
C VAL A 274 -11.30 19.77 -23.29
N GLU A 275 -10.94 20.85 -23.98
CA GLU A 275 -11.08 21.00 -25.44
C GLU A 275 -10.25 20.00 -26.24
N GLY A 276 -9.02 19.70 -25.80
CA GLY A 276 -8.17 18.70 -26.43
C GLY A 276 -8.50 17.25 -26.04
N ARG A 277 -9.55 17.02 -25.19
CA ARG A 277 -9.91 15.70 -24.69
C ARG A 277 -11.21 15.23 -25.32
N HIS A 278 -11.07 14.66 -26.50
CA HIS A 278 -12.21 14.29 -27.36
C HIS A 278 -12.95 13.03 -26.86
N SER A 279 -12.25 12.10 -26.19
CA SER A 279 -12.87 10.89 -25.66
C SER A 279 -13.35 11.12 -24.22
N LEU A 280 -14.51 10.58 -23.90
CA LEU A 280 -15.04 10.59 -22.52
C LEU A 280 -14.20 9.69 -21.61
N LEU A 281 -14.04 8.43 -22.02
CA LEU A 281 -13.38 7.39 -21.22
C LEU A 281 -12.37 6.64 -22.08
N PHE A 282 -11.21 6.37 -21.49
CA PHE A 282 -10.15 5.57 -22.09
C PHE A 282 -9.73 4.40 -21.22
N PHE A 283 -9.54 3.25 -21.83
CA PHE A 283 -8.84 2.12 -21.23
C PHE A 283 -8.02 1.38 -22.29
N MET A 284 -6.77 1.06 -21.96
CA MET A 284 -5.96 0.15 -22.76
C MET A 284 -5.20 -0.80 -21.84
N GLY A 285 -5.49 -2.10 -21.98
CA GLY A 285 -4.87 -3.11 -21.15
C GLY A 285 -5.32 -4.51 -21.47
N ASN A 286 -4.73 -5.51 -20.79
CA ASN A 286 -5.15 -6.89 -21.00
C ASN A 286 -6.59 -7.09 -20.50
N ARG A 287 -7.46 -7.58 -21.40
CA ARG A 287 -8.86 -7.90 -21.13
C ARG A 287 -8.96 -9.10 -20.18
N TYR A 288 -8.18 -10.13 -20.46
CA TYR A 288 -8.25 -11.39 -19.72
C TYR A 288 -7.23 -11.41 -18.58
N ARG A 289 -7.70 -11.68 -17.37
CA ARG A 289 -6.90 -11.79 -16.15
C ARG A 289 -7.34 -13.00 -15.35
N LYS A 290 -6.44 -13.57 -14.54
CA LYS A 290 -6.74 -14.76 -13.75
C LYS A 290 -7.77 -14.47 -12.65
N GLU A 291 -7.64 -13.37 -11.94
CA GLU A 291 -8.47 -13.04 -10.77
C GLU A 291 -9.51 -11.95 -11.02
N GLY A 292 -9.13 -10.78 -11.50
CA GLY A 292 -10.04 -9.69 -11.88
C GLY A 292 -10.65 -9.81 -13.28
N GLY A 293 -10.45 -10.95 -13.97
CA GLY A 293 -10.74 -11.13 -15.38
C GLY A 293 -12.21 -10.98 -15.77
N LYS A 294 -13.11 -11.48 -14.94
CA LYS A 294 -14.56 -11.37 -15.19
C LYS A 294 -15.04 -9.92 -15.23
N VAL A 295 -14.60 -9.11 -14.28
CA VAL A 295 -14.95 -7.68 -14.20
C VAL A 295 -14.46 -6.95 -15.44
N ARG A 296 -13.20 -7.16 -15.83
CA ARG A 296 -12.64 -6.53 -17.04
C ARG A 296 -13.32 -6.97 -18.30
N ASP A 297 -13.57 -8.27 -18.45
CA ASP A 297 -14.26 -8.81 -19.62
C ASP A 297 -15.67 -8.23 -19.75
N THR A 298 -16.43 -8.18 -18.66
CA THR A 298 -17.75 -7.54 -18.64
C THR A 298 -17.68 -6.06 -19.00
N LEU A 299 -16.68 -5.33 -18.43
CA LEU A 299 -16.48 -3.91 -18.77
C LEU A 299 -16.16 -3.71 -20.25
N PHE A 300 -15.37 -4.61 -20.87
CA PHE A 300 -15.15 -4.57 -22.32
C PHE A 300 -16.45 -4.72 -23.09
N GLN A 301 -17.26 -5.75 -22.75
CA GLN A 301 -18.54 -6.04 -23.42
C GLN A 301 -19.54 -4.88 -23.35
N ILE A 302 -19.66 -4.21 -22.21
CA ILE A 302 -20.65 -3.13 -22.02
C ILE A 302 -20.17 -1.76 -22.47
N LEU A 303 -18.86 -1.59 -22.77
CA LEU A 303 -18.26 -0.30 -23.11
C LEU A 303 -17.79 -0.22 -24.57
N GLU A 304 -17.61 -1.36 -25.27
CA GLU A 304 -17.05 -1.38 -26.63
C GLU A 304 -17.93 -0.70 -27.68
N ASP A 305 -19.25 -0.65 -27.46
CA ASP A 305 -20.23 -0.02 -28.38
C ASP A 305 -20.50 1.46 -28.06
N GLU A 306 -19.94 2.00 -26.99
CA GLU A 306 -20.13 3.39 -26.58
C GLU A 306 -19.28 4.34 -27.44
N LYS A 307 -19.94 5.27 -28.17
CA LYS A 307 -19.29 6.13 -29.19
C LYS A 307 -18.17 7.02 -28.70
N ASP A 308 -18.25 7.46 -27.43
CA ASP A 308 -17.29 8.38 -26.79
C ASP A 308 -16.31 7.66 -25.86
N VAL A 309 -16.31 6.33 -25.88
CA VAL A 309 -15.42 5.47 -25.08
C VAL A 309 -14.39 4.77 -25.99
N VAL A 310 -13.14 4.79 -25.56
CA VAL A 310 -12.05 4.06 -26.21
C VAL A 310 -11.58 2.96 -25.26
N ILE A 311 -11.99 1.73 -25.53
CA ILE A 311 -11.55 0.55 -24.79
C ILE A 311 -10.81 -0.39 -25.74
N LYS A 312 -9.56 -0.75 -25.41
CA LYS A 312 -8.69 -1.54 -26.29
C LYS A 312 -7.89 -2.58 -25.53
N HIS A 313 -7.72 -3.73 -26.16
CA HIS A 313 -6.74 -4.69 -25.69
C HIS A 313 -5.33 -4.14 -25.89
N GLY A 314 -4.49 -4.19 -24.84
CA GLY A 314 -3.12 -3.70 -24.86
C GLY A 314 -2.10 -4.80 -24.67
N THR A 315 -0.99 -4.69 -25.38
CA THR A 315 0.19 -5.58 -25.24
C THR A 315 1.37 -4.82 -24.63
N GLN A 316 2.40 -5.55 -24.21
CA GLN A 316 3.64 -4.93 -23.69
C GLN A 316 4.59 -4.52 -24.83
N SER A 317 4.12 -3.71 -25.76
CA SER A 317 4.93 -3.23 -26.89
C SER A 317 5.18 -1.72 -26.81
N ARG A 318 6.19 -1.24 -27.55
CA ARG A 318 6.47 0.20 -27.68
C ARG A 318 5.30 0.94 -28.33
N GLU A 319 4.66 0.33 -29.32
CA GLU A 319 3.49 0.88 -30.00
C GLU A 319 2.29 0.99 -29.06
N SER A 320 2.00 -0.07 -28.29
CA SER A 320 0.94 0.00 -27.28
C SER A 320 1.17 1.11 -26.26
N ARG A 321 2.40 1.36 -25.85
CA ARG A 321 2.72 2.48 -24.94
C ARG A 321 2.47 3.84 -25.59
N ARG A 322 2.84 4.01 -26.88
CA ARG A 322 2.56 5.23 -27.64
C ARG A 322 1.06 5.49 -27.76
N MET A 323 0.29 4.47 -28.11
CA MET A 323 -1.17 4.54 -28.19
C MET A 323 -1.81 4.84 -26.82
N ALA A 324 -1.31 4.23 -25.74
CA ALA A 324 -1.79 4.51 -24.38
C ALA A 324 -1.52 5.97 -23.98
N THR A 325 -0.31 6.50 -24.28
CA THR A 325 0.03 7.90 -24.04
C THR A 325 -0.94 8.82 -24.75
N GLN A 326 -1.12 8.63 -26.06
CA GLN A 326 -2.03 9.44 -26.86
C GLN A 326 -3.47 9.35 -26.36
N GLY A 327 -3.96 8.14 -26.07
CA GLY A 327 -5.31 7.92 -25.57
C GLY A 327 -5.56 8.59 -24.21
N MET A 328 -4.64 8.47 -23.27
CA MET A 328 -4.78 9.11 -21.96
C MET A 328 -4.69 10.63 -22.03
N HIS A 329 -3.83 11.18 -22.91
CA HIS A 329 -3.71 12.63 -23.10
C HIS A 329 -4.94 13.25 -23.77
N SER A 330 -5.69 12.48 -24.59
CA SER A 330 -6.88 12.94 -25.32
C SER A 330 -8.21 12.55 -24.67
N SER A 331 -8.20 11.98 -23.47
CA SER A 331 -9.42 11.53 -22.80
C SER A 331 -9.67 12.31 -21.50
N LYS A 332 -10.94 12.50 -21.14
CA LYS A 332 -11.35 13.16 -19.90
C LYS A 332 -11.14 12.24 -18.69
N PHE A 333 -11.56 10.98 -18.83
CA PHE A 333 -11.49 9.95 -17.79
C PHE A 333 -10.68 8.75 -18.27
N CYS A 334 -9.96 8.12 -17.34
CA CYS A 334 -9.17 6.91 -17.58
C CYS A 334 -9.62 5.79 -16.64
N LEU A 335 -10.11 4.70 -17.22
CA LEU A 335 -10.62 3.58 -16.45
C LEU A 335 -9.47 2.78 -15.79
N HIS A 336 -9.61 2.52 -14.52
CA HIS A 336 -8.71 1.68 -13.74
C HIS A 336 -9.48 0.54 -13.06
N PRO A 337 -9.77 -0.57 -13.77
CA PRO A 337 -10.37 -1.74 -13.17
C PRO A 337 -9.29 -2.60 -12.52
N ALA A 338 -9.63 -3.21 -11.38
CA ALA A 338 -8.77 -4.19 -10.73
C ALA A 338 -8.33 -5.28 -11.72
N GLY A 339 -7.11 -5.78 -11.57
CA GLY A 339 -6.51 -6.83 -12.40
C GLY A 339 -6.29 -8.11 -11.60
N ASP A 340 -5.05 -8.61 -11.65
CA ASP A 340 -4.62 -9.71 -10.80
C ASP A 340 -4.48 -9.25 -9.33
N THR A 341 -4.30 -7.95 -9.14
CA THR A 341 -4.36 -7.23 -7.87
C THR A 341 -5.12 -5.91 -8.06
N PRO A 342 -5.56 -5.23 -6.97
CA PRO A 342 -6.33 -3.99 -7.07
C PRO A 342 -5.57 -2.86 -7.76
N SER A 343 -4.27 -2.72 -7.54
CA SER A 343 -3.45 -1.64 -8.10
C SER A 343 -2.78 -2.04 -9.43
N ALA A 344 -2.41 -1.07 -10.24
CA ALA A 344 -1.62 -1.27 -11.47
C ALA A 344 -1.04 0.07 -11.98
N CYS A 345 0.02 0.01 -12.80
CA CYS A 345 0.69 1.20 -13.36
C CYS A 345 -0.26 2.18 -14.10
N ARG A 346 -1.36 1.69 -14.67
CA ARG A 346 -2.33 2.53 -15.40
C ARG A 346 -2.98 3.62 -14.55
N LEU A 347 -3.12 3.42 -13.24
CA LEU A 347 -3.58 4.45 -12.32
C LEU A 347 -2.62 5.64 -12.34
N PHE A 348 -1.33 5.35 -12.21
CA PHE A 348 -0.28 6.37 -12.16
C PHE A 348 -0.04 6.99 -13.55
N ASP A 349 -0.16 6.20 -14.62
CA ASP A 349 -0.20 6.69 -16.00
C ASP A 349 -1.33 7.72 -16.20
N ALA A 350 -2.53 7.44 -15.68
CA ALA A 350 -3.67 8.36 -15.74
C ALA A 350 -3.39 9.66 -14.98
N ILE A 351 -2.85 9.57 -13.76
CA ILE A 351 -2.53 10.73 -12.91
C ILE A 351 -1.54 11.64 -13.61
N VAL A 352 -0.41 11.12 -14.11
CA VAL A 352 0.61 11.95 -14.79
C VAL A 352 0.14 12.47 -16.15
N SER A 353 -0.93 11.91 -16.71
CA SER A 353 -1.61 12.37 -17.92
C SER A 353 -2.67 13.44 -17.68
N LEU A 354 -2.95 13.80 -16.42
CA LEU A 354 -4.11 14.61 -16.05
C LEU A 354 -5.43 14.04 -16.58
N CYS A 355 -5.48 12.72 -16.79
CA CYS A 355 -6.68 11.97 -17.15
C CYS A 355 -7.33 11.48 -15.84
N ILE A 356 -8.56 11.86 -15.55
CA ILE A 356 -9.19 11.61 -14.26
C ILE A 356 -9.38 10.10 -14.08
N PRO A 357 -8.72 9.45 -13.09
CA PRO A 357 -8.88 8.02 -12.88
C PRO A 357 -10.32 7.68 -12.46
N VAL A 358 -10.89 6.67 -13.11
CA VAL A 358 -12.13 6.02 -12.67
C VAL A 358 -11.75 4.66 -12.11
N ILE A 359 -11.66 4.57 -10.80
CA ILE A 359 -11.21 3.39 -10.08
C ILE A 359 -12.39 2.46 -9.85
N VAL A 360 -12.33 1.26 -10.46
CA VAL A 360 -13.31 0.19 -10.26
C VAL A 360 -12.65 -0.89 -9.42
N SER A 361 -12.82 -0.75 -8.13
CA SER A 361 -12.30 -1.69 -7.13
C SER A 361 -13.05 -1.51 -5.82
N ASP A 362 -13.33 -2.63 -5.12
CA ASP A 362 -13.97 -2.61 -3.80
C ASP A 362 -12.92 -2.45 -2.69
N TYR A 363 -11.69 -2.89 -2.95
CA TYR A 363 -10.56 -2.87 -2.01
C TYR A 363 -9.29 -2.48 -2.76
N ILE A 364 -8.85 -1.25 -2.56
CA ILE A 364 -7.58 -0.75 -3.10
C ILE A 364 -6.91 0.12 -2.04
N GLU A 365 -5.68 -0.22 -1.70
CA GLU A 365 -4.80 0.66 -0.96
C GLU A 365 -4.07 1.58 -1.94
N LEU A 366 -3.97 2.84 -1.59
CA LEU A 366 -3.37 3.85 -2.43
C LEU A 366 -2.14 4.47 -1.76
N PRO A 367 -1.09 4.81 -2.52
CA PRO A 367 0.08 5.44 -1.93
C PRO A 367 -0.24 6.85 -1.43
N PHE A 368 0.38 7.20 -0.29
CA PHE A 368 0.38 8.58 0.23
C PHE A 368 -0.99 9.15 0.59
N GLU A 369 -1.93 8.31 1.05
CA GLU A 369 -3.30 8.74 1.41
C GLU A 369 -3.35 9.69 2.61
N ASP A 370 -2.28 9.81 3.38
CA ASP A 370 -2.16 10.80 4.45
C ASP A 370 -1.91 12.23 3.93
N VAL A 371 -1.39 12.38 2.72
CA VAL A 371 -1.13 13.68 2.08
C VAL A 371 -1.95 13.90 0.81
N ILE A 372 -2.45 12.84 0.17
CA ILE A 372 -3.23 12.90 -1.05
C ILE A 372 -4.68 12.49 -0.80
N ASN A 373 -5.61 13.42 -1.00
CA ASN A 373 -7.04 13.10 -0.97
C ASN A 373 -7.50 12.62 -2.35
N TYR A 374 -7.53 11.31 -2.55
CA TYR A 374 -7.89 10.70 -3.83
C TYR A 374 -9.32 11.02 -4.29
N LYS A 375 -10.26 11.37 -3.37
CA LYS A 375 -11.60 11.83 -3.77
C LYS A 375 -11.59 13.14 -4.55
N LYS A 376 -10.50 13.92 -4.47
CA LYS A 376 -10.32 15.15 -5.25
C LYS A 376 -9.69 14.92 -6.62
N ILE A 377 -9.08 13.75 -6.87
CA ILE A 377 -8.33 13.45 -8.09
C ILE A 377 -8.86 12.24 -8.86
N ALA A 378 -9.78 11.46 -8.29
CA ALA A 378 -10.33 10.24 -8.88
C ALA A 378 -11.82 10.06 -8.60
N ILE A 379 -12.48 9.22 -9.39
CA ILE A 379 -13.86 8.77 -9.19
C ILE A 379 -13.82 7.29 -8.81
N PHE A 380 -14.43 6.95 -7.66
CA PHE A 380 -14.55 5.58 -7.20
C PHE A 380 -15.90 4.99 -7.59
N VAL A 381 -15.88 3.75 -8.07
CA VAL A 381 -17.06 2.98 -8.43
C VAL A 381 -16.88 1.57 -7.92
N ASP A 382 -17.85 1.07 -7.17
CA ASP A 382 -17.84 -0.31 -6.73
C ASP A 382 -18.01 -1.28 -7.91
N THR A 383 -17.46 -2.47 -7.77
CA THR A 383 -17.43 -3.47 -8.84
C THR A 383 -18.82 -3.87 -9.31
N ILE A 384 -19.78 -4.06 -8.38
CA ILE A 384 -21.15 -4.49 -8.70
C ILE A 384 -21.88 -3.43 -9.53
N SER A 385 -21.70 -2.15 -9.18
CA SER A 385 -22.32 -1.05 -9.93
C SER A 385 -21.64 -0.81 -11.28
N ALA A 386 -20.32 -0.94 -11.34
CA ALA A 386 -19.54 -0.68 -12.55
C ALA A 386 -19.93 -1.62 -13.71
N VAL A 387 -20.25 -2.89 -13.41
CA VAL A 387 -20.62 -3.89 -14.43
C VAL A 387 -22.09 -3.85 -14.87
N LYS A 388 -22.92 -2.95 -14.29
CA LYS A 388 -24.29 -2.73 -14.75
C LYS A 388 -24.27 -1.96 -16.07
N PRO A 389 -24.94 -2.43 -17.14
CA PRO A 389 -24.98 -1.74 -18.42
C PRO A 389 -25.39 -0.27 -18.28
N GLY A 390 -24.63 0.63 -18.91
CA GLY A 390 -24.89 2.06 -18.93
C GLY A 390 -24.61 2.83 -17.61
N TYR A 391 -24.41 2.17 -16.48
CA TYR A 391 -24.24 2.85 -15.18
C TYR A 391 -22.97 3.70 -15.16
N LEU A 392 -21.83 3.10 -15.48
CA LEU A 392 -20.53 3.77 -15.42
C LEU A 392 -20.50 5.00 -16.33
N VAL A 393 -20.91 4.83 -17.60
CA VAL A 393 -20.90 5.89 -18.60
C VAL A 393 -21.88 7.01 -18.23
N SER A 394 -23.09 6.64 -17.78
CA SER A 394 -24.07 7.63 -17.29
C SER A 394 -23.56 8.44 -16.11
N LYS A 395 -22.81 7.80 -15.18
CA LYS A 395 -22.23 8.48 -14.02
C LYS A 395 -21.18 9.52 -14.44
N ILE A 396 -20.25 9.15 -15.32
CA ILE A 396 -19.18 10.06 -15.74
C ILE A 396 -19.64 11.15 -16.73
N ARG A 397 -20.67 10.88 -17.58
CA ARG A 397 -21.28 11.89 -18.46
C ARG A 397 -21.95 13.03 -17.70
N LYS A 398 -22.39 12.78 -16.45
CA LYS A 398 -23.00 13.81 -15.58
C LYS A 398 -21.98 14.76 -14.95
N VAL A 399 -20.68 14.47 -15.08
CA VAL A 399 -19.63 15.34 -14.52
C VAL A 399 -19.48 16.56 -15.41
N SER A 400 -19.71 17.75 -14.86
CA SER A 400 -19.61 18.99 -15.63
C SER A 400 -18.16 19.32 -16.02
N ASN A 401 -17.98 20.15 -17.05
CA ASN A 401 -16.65 20.58 -17.47
C ASN A 401 -15.90 21.32 -16.35
N GLU A 402 -16.59 22.13 -15.55
CA GLU A 402 -16.02 22.84 -14.40
C GLU A 402 -15.47 21.84 -13.38
N ARG A 403 -16.20 20.75 -13.14
CA ARG A 403 -15.76 19.70 -12.22
C ARG A 403 -14.58 18.91 -12.79
N ILE A 404 -14.56 18.66 -14.09
CA ILE A 404 -13.41 18.04 -14.79
C ILE A 404 -12.16 18.92 -14.61
N LEU A 405 -12.27 20.22 -14.86
CA LEU A 405 -11.18 21.17 -14.69
C LEU A 405 -10.68 21.21 -13.24
N GLN A 406 -11.58 21.11 -12.26
CA GLN A 406 -11.20 21.03 -10.85
C GLN A 406 -10.39 19.76 -10.55
N TYR A 407 -10.84 18.59 -11.02
CA TYR A 407 -10.07 17.34 -10.89
C TYR A 407 -8.68 17.47 -11.52
N GLN A 408 -8.57 18.04 -12.71
CA GLN A 408 -7.29 18.21 -13.40
C GLN A 408 -6.35 19.18 -12.67
N LYS A 409 -6.87 20.26 -12.07
CA LYS A 409 -6.08 21.16 -11.22
C LYS A 409 -5.49 20.41 -10.02
N GLU A 410 -6.30 19.64 -9.32
CA GLU A 410 -5.84 18.83 -8.19
C GLU A 410 -4.83 17.76 -8.64
N LEU A 411 -5.05 17.07 -9.78
CA LEU A 411 -4.10 16.15 -10.38
C LEU A 411 -2.76 16.83 -10.68
N LYS A 412 -2.78 18.04 -11.27
CA LYS A 412 -1.57 18.81 -11.58
C LYS A 412 -0.77 19.15 -10.33
N MET A 413 -1.44 19.39 -9.20
CA MET A 413 -0.80 19.67 -7.91
C MET A 413 -0.13 18.46 -7.29
N VAL A 414 -0.68 17.25 -7.50
CA VAL A 414 -0.18 16.04 -6.85
C VAL A 414 0.66 15.14 -7.75
N LYS A 415 0.70 15.36 -9.06
CA LYS A 415 1.34 14.41 -9.98
C LYS A 415 2.83 14.20 -9.71
N TRP A 416 3.54 15.18 -9.17
CA TRP A 416 4.95 15.09 -8.82
C TRP A 416 5.25 14.02 -7.75
N TYR A 417 4.26 13.68 -6.91
CA TYR A 417 4.36 12.55 -5.96
C TYR A 417 4.50 11.19 -6.68
N PHE A 418 4.17 11.12 -7.97
CA PHE A 418 4.20 9.90 -8.78
C PHE A 418 5.29 9.89 -9.85
N GLU A 419 6.19 10.87 -9.82
CA GLU A 419 7.31 11.02 -10.74
C GLU A 419 8.61 10.67 -9.99
N TYR A 420 9.14 9.47 -10.19
CA TYR A 420 10.35 8.97 -9.54
C TYR A 420 11.60 9.76 -9.91
N GLU A 421 11.64 10.34 -11.11
CA GLU A 421 12.73 11.17 -11.59
C GLU A 421 12.81 12.54 -10.90
N ASN A 422 11.73 12.96 -10.25
CA ASN A 422 11.68 14.24 -9.56
C ASN A 422 12.43 14.14 -8.22
N PRO A 423 13.46 14.94 -7.97
CA PRO A 423 14.25 14.87 -6.75
C PRO A 423 13.45 15.06 -5.45
N ASN A 424 12.37 15.85 -5.51
CA ASN A 424 11.47 16.08 -4.36
C ASN A 424 10.18 15.26 -4.47
N GLY A 425 10.12 14.30 -5.40
CA GLY A 425 8.92 13.54 -5.73
C GLY A 425 8.76 12.25 -4.93
N THR A 426 8.47 11.19 -5.66
CA THR A 426 8.09 9.87 -5.12
C THR A 426 9.08 9.33 -4.09
N VAL A 427 10.38 9.38 -4.37
CA VAL A 427 11.42 8.82 -3.50
C VAL A 427 11.44 9.51 -2.13
N ASN A 428 11.40 10.83 -2.13
CA ASN A 428 11.40 11.61 -0.89
C ASN A 428 10.14 11.32 -0.05
N GLU A 429 8.99 11.18 -0.70
CA GLU A 429 7.74 10.85 -0.03
C GLU A 429 7.75 9.42 0.52
N ILE A 430 8.32 8.45 -0.20
CA ILE A 430 8.52 7.09 0.31
C ILE A 430 9.34 7.13 1.60
N TRP A 431 10.46 7.86 1.61
CA TRP A 431 11.30 7.96 2.81
C TRP A 431 10.57 8.66 3.97
N ARG A 432 9.71 9.66 3.69
CA ARG A 432 8.86 10.28 4.70
C ARG A 432 7.90 9.26 5.32
N GLN A 433 7.26 8.44 4.49
CA GLN A 433 6.37 7.36 4.94
C GLN A 433 7.13 6.32 5.79
N VAL A 434 8.30 5.89 5.34
CA VAL A 434 9.16 4.95 6.10
C VAL A 434 9.58 5.56 7.43
N SER A 435 10.01 6.83 7.45
CA SER A 435 10.38 7.56 8.66
C SER A 435 9.23 7.59 9.68
N SER A 436 8.00 7.78 9.23
CA SER A 436 6.82 7.82 10.10
C SER A 436 6.53 6.48 10.82
N LYS A 437 7.08 5.36 10.32
CA LYS A 437 6.92 4.03 10.95
C LYS A 437 7.91 3.78 12.09
N VAL A 438 9.01 4.52 12.17
CA VAL A 438 10.10 4.29 13.14
C VAL A 438 9.62 4.27 14.59
N PRO A 439 8.78 5.19 15.08
CA PRO A 439 8.30 5.14 16.46
C PRO A 439 7.57 3.83 16.79
N LEU A 440 6.74 3.34 15.87
CA LEU A 440 6.00 2.10 16.05
C LEU A 440 6.92 0.87 15.97
N ILE A 441 7.90 0.89 15.06
CA ILE A 441 8.93 -0.16 14.95
C ILE A 441 9.69 -0.27 16.28
N LYS A 442 10.16 0.83 16.84
CA LYS A 442 10.84 0.88 18.14
C LYS A 442 9.95 0.34 19.27
N LEU A 443 8.67 0.69 19.25
CA LEU A 443 7.70 0.15 20.21
C LEU A 443 7.56 -1.36 20.10
N MET A 444 7.44 -1.90 18.88
CA MET A 444 7.34 -3.36 18.65
C MET A 444 8.60 -4.09 19.11
N ILE A 445 9.79 -3.56 18.78
CA ILE A 445 11.09 -4.12 19.23
C ILE A 445 11.17 -4.15 20.76
N ASN A 446 10.85 -3.06 21.42
CA ASN A 446 10.88 -2.95 22.87
C ASN A 446 9.87 -3.91 23.54
N ARG A 447 8.71 -4.09 22.93
CA ARG A 447 7.71 -5.07 23.38
C ARG A 447 8.25 -6.50 23.28
N ASP A 448 8.84 -6.85 22.16
CA ASP A 448 9.39 -8.19 21.94
C ASP A 448 10.53 -8.50 22.92
N LYS A 449 11.43 -7.54 23.13
CA LYS A 449 12.52 -7.69 24.12
C LYS A 449 11.99 -7.94 25.54
N ARG A 450 10.92 -7.28 25.94
CA ARG A 450 10.28 -7.53 27.25
C ARG A 450 9.71 -8.95 27.37
N LEU A 451 9.17 -9.49 26.28
CA LEU A 451 8.60 -10.85 26.26
C LEU A 451 9.68 -11.92 26.32
N VAL A 452 10.84 -11.67 25.72
CA VAL A 452 11.99 -12.60 25.73
C VAL A 452 12.70 -12.60 27.09
N GLN A 453 12.77 -11.44 27.78
CA GLN A 453 13.39 -11.34 29.11
C GLN A 453 12.63 -12.04 30.23
N ARG A 454 11.36 -12.39 30.01
CA ARG A 454 10.61 -13.30 30.90
C ARG A 454 10.98 -14.75 30.59
N GLY A 455 12.23 -15.10 30.78
CA GLY A 455 12.70 -16.48 30.71
C GLY A 455 12.11 -17.31 31.84
N ARG A 456 12.12 -18.65 31.68
CA ARG A 456 11.59 -19.61 32.64
C ARG A 456 12.24 -19.55 34.03
N ASP A 457 13.33 -18.80 34.19
CA ASP A 457 14.17 -18.72 35.38
C ASP A 457 14.04 -17.39 36.13
N ASP A 458 13.03 -16.55 35.82
CA ASP A 458 12.79 -15.31 36.56
C ASP A 458 12.05 -15.65 37.86
N PRO A 459 12.71 -15.57 39.06
CA PRO A 459 12.14 -15.94 40.35
C PRO A 459 10.93 -15.07 40.77
N ASP A 460 10.75 -13.91 40.17
CA ASP A 460 9.61 -13.02 40.42
C ASP A 460 8.34 -13.34 39.59
N CYS A 461 8.40 -14.30 38.69
CA CYS A 461 7.22 -14.77 37.97
C CYS A 461 6.47 -15.83 38.80
N SER A 462 5.68 -15.39 39.77
CA SER A 462 4.76 -16.28 40.55
C SER A 462 3.60 -16.84 39.72
N CYS A 463 3.46 -16.44 38.46
CA CYS A 463 2.46 -16.95 37.50
C CYS A 463 3.13 -17.83 36.45
N ILE A 464 3.35 -19.09 36.75
CA ILE A 464 3.91 -20.07 35.84
C ILE A 464 2.81 -20.59 34.92
N CYS A 465 2.83 -20.20 33.64
CA CYS A 465 2.07 -20.88 32.60
C CYS A 465 2.87 -22.12 32.15
N SER A 466 2.54 -23.30 32.60
CA SER A 466 3.08 -24.52 32.05
C SER A 466 2.18 -25.05 30.94
N LYS A 467 2.75 -25.27 29.75
CA LYS A 467 2.08 -26.04 28.69
C LYS A 467 2.24 -27.54 29.05
N GLN A 468 1.18 -28.16 29.52
CA GLN A 468 1.05 -29.61 29.45
C GLN A 468 -0.07 -29.94 28.48
N ASN A 469 0.23 -30.73 27.45
CA ASN A 469 -0.72 -31.30 26.47
C ASN A 469 -1.65 -30.30 25.80
N GLY A 470 -1.09 -29.16 25.32
CA GLY A 470 -1.88 -28.20 24.51
C GLY A 470 -2.87 -27.34 25.30
N THR A 471 -3.02 -27.54 26.61
CA THR A 471 -3.93 -26.75 27.47
C THR A 471 -3.13 -25.83 28.39
N ILE A 472 -3.50 -24.57 28.43
CA ILE A 472 -2.91 -23.60 29.38
C ILE A 472 -3.63 -23.74 30.71
N SER A 473 -2.97 -24.29 31.73
CA SER A 473 -3.48 -24.26 33.11
C SER A 473 -2.83 -23.10 33.87
N ILE A 474 -3.65 -22.21 34.40
CA ILE A 474 -3.22 -21.16 35.35
C ILE A 474 -3.30 -21.76 36.72
N ARG A 475 -2.16 -21.97 37.38
CA ARG A 475 -2.13 -22.28 38.84
C ARG A 475 -2.17 -20.96 39.61
N LYS A 476 -3.14 -20.88 40.53
CA LYS A 476 -3.21 -19.81 41.54
C LYS A 476 -2.13 -19.96 42.57
#